data_4a0374d82364b8d41502afbf1921f00e
#
_entry.id   4a0374d82364b8d41502afbf1921f00e
#
_cell.length_a   1.000
_cell.length_b   1.000
_cell.length_c   1.000
_cell.angle_alpha   90.00
_cell.angle_beta   90.00
_cell.angle_gamma   90.00
#
_symmetry.space_group_name_H-M   'P 1'
#
loop_
_entity.id
_entity.type
_entity.pdbx_description
1 polymer ?
#
loop_
_entity_poly.entity_id
_entity_poly.type
_entity_poly.pdbx_seq_one_letter_code
_entity_poly.pdbx_strand_id
1 'polypeptide(L)'
;LKALGLDVILLTGDSRTNADRVAAQVGLDDAHVVSGLAPAELEAELRRLQTNGPAAMIGSTSAAAALACADVGIGMGAEPLPAADVMLLRDDLADAAAAVRISRAVDARIAQNTRMALVYSALLPLLAAGVLYPLNFVLHPIDSVILMTLFVAWLLSGTARLNSFDPKPASQSEPQKEPAE
;
A
#
# COMPACT_ATOMS: atom_id res chain seq x y z
N LEU A 1 -7.37 1.23 -9.18
CA LEU A 1 -7.62 1.83 -7.85
C LEU A 1 -9.06 1.57 -7.41
N LYS A 2 -10.10 1.87 -8.21
CA LYS A 2 -11.52 1.57 -7.87
C LYS A 2 -11.75 0.10 -7.50
N ALA A 3 -11.14 -0.84 -8.23
CA ALA A 3 -11.21 -2.28 -7.93
C ALA A 3 -10.57 -2.67 -6.58
N LEU A 4 -9.77 -1.81 -5.99
CA LEU A 4 -9.18 -1.97 -4.65
C LEU A 4 -10.05 -1.35 -3.55
N GLY A 5 -11.25 -0.84 -3.89
CA GLY A 5 -12.17 -0.19 -2.97
C GLY A 5 -11.70 1.19 -2.52
N LEU A 6 -10.86 1.85 -3.32
CA LEU A 6 -10.44 3.23 -3.09
C LEU A 6 -11.37 4.17 -3.83
N ASP A 7 -11.77 5.23 -3.17
CA ASP A 7 -12.44 6.36 -3.81
C ASP A 7 -11.40 7.19 -4.57
N VAL A 8 -11.67 7.48 -5.85
CA VAL A 8 -10.71 8.13 -6.74
C VAL A 8 -11.28 9.46 -7.20
N ILE A 9 -10.62 10.54 -6.86
CA ILE A 9 -11.03 11.91 -7.20
C ILE A 9 -9.94 12.54 -8.07
N LEU A 10 -10.34 13.17 -9.16
CA LEU A 10 -9.47 13.94 -10.03
C LEU A 10 -9.47 15.40 -9.61
N LEU A 11 -8.31 15.89 -9.15
CA LEU A 11 -8.08 17.30 -8.84
C LEU A 11 -7.17 17.89 -9.92
N THR A 12 -7.60 18.96 -10.58
CA THR A 12 -6.81 19.58 -11.65
C THR A 12 -7.00 21.08 -11.72
N GLY A 13 -5.93 21.81 -12.07
CA GLY A 13 -5.98 23.23 -12.41
C GLY A 13 -6.50 23.51 -13.82
N ASP A 14 -6.68 22.48 -14.65
CA ASP A 14 -7.15 22.60 -16.02
C ASP A 14 -8.64 23.01 -16.10
N SER A 15 -9.02 23.43 -17.31
CA SER A 15 -10.42 23.77 -17.60
C SER A 15 -11.33 22.55 -17.45
N ARG A 16 -12.58 22.80 -17.08
CA ARG A 16 -13.61 21.78 -16.90
C ARG A 16 -13.69 20.83 -18.11
N THR A 17 -13.64 21.35 -19.33
CA THR A 17 -13.72 20.56 -20.56
C THR A 17 -12.57 19.55 -20.71
N ASN A 18 -11.35 19.93 -20.31
CA ASN A 18 -10.21 19.03 -20.32
C ASN A 18 -10.32 17.98 -19.20
N ALA A 19 -10.74 18.39 -18.03
CA ALA A 19 -10.95 17.51 -16.89
C ALA A 19 -12.00 16.43 -17.19
N ASP A 20 -13.13 16.80 -17.78
CA ASP A 20 -14.21 15.88 -18.16
C ASP A 20 -13.76 14.85 -19.22
N ARG A 21 -12.92 15.28 -20.18
CA ARG A 21 -12.34 14.36 -21.17
C ARG A 21 -11.42 13.33 -20.54
N VAL A 22 -10.57 13.76 -19.62
CA VAL A 22 -9.68 12.84 -18.88
C VAL A 22 -10.49 11.91 -17.99
N ALA A 23 -11.49 12.43 -17.29
CA ALA A 23 -12.38 11.66 -16.43
C ALA A 23 -13.11 10.56 -17.20
N ALA A 24 -13.61 10.88 -18.39
CA ALA A 24 -14.26 9.90 -19.27
C ALA A 24 -13.31 8.78 -19.72
N GLN A 25 -12.03 9.10 -19.99
CA GLN A 25 -11.02 8.10 -20.36
C GLN A 25 -10.69 7.13 -19.21
N VAL A 26 -10.67 7.61 -17.97
CA VAL A 26 -10.38 6.80 -16.80
C VAL A 26 -11.62 6.25 -16.08
N GLY A 27 -12.82 6.53 -16.62
CA GLY A 27 -14.09 6.04 -16.08
C GLY A 27 -14.44 6.66 -14.72
N LEU A 28 -14.19 7.95 -14.55
CA LEU A 28 -14.61 8.74 -13.39
C LEU A 28 -15.91 9.47 -13.69
N ASP A 29 -16.81 9.50 -12.69
CA ASP A 29 -18.05 10.26 -12.77
C ASP A 29 -17.80 11.74 -12.45
N ASP A 30 -18.65 12.63 -12.94
CA ASP A 30 -18.55 14.09 -12.73
C ASP A 30 -18.45 14.51 -11.25
N ALA A 31 -19.05 13.75 -10.34
CA ALA A 31 -18.99 13.98 -8.91
C ALA A 31 -17.57 13.81 -8.31
N HIS A 32 -16.69 13.11 -9.01
CA HIS A 32 -15.32 12.83 -8.61
C HIS A 32 -14.29 13.69 -9.37
N VAL A 33 -14.74 14.80 -9.98
CA VAL A 33 -13.89 15.69 -10.77
C VAL A 33 -13.99 17.11 -10.23
N VAL A 34 -12.86 17.64 -9.74
CA VAL A 34 -12.73 19.03 -9.33
C VAL A 34 -11.69 19.70 -10.22
N SER A 35 -12.12 20.68 -11.01
CA SER A 35 -11.33 21.35 -12.03
C SER A 35 -11.20 22.85 -11.79
N GLY A 36 -10.22 23.47 -12.43
CA GLY A 36 -9.99 24.91 -12.33
C GLY A 36 -9.38 25.35 -11.00
N LEU A 37 -8.74 24.44 -10.27
CA LEU A 37 -8.12 24.72 -8.98
C LEU A 37 -6.80 25.48 -9.13
N ALA A 38 -6.66 26.59 -8.43
CA ALA A 38 -5.36 27.20 -8.20
C ALA A 38 -4.51 26.29 -7.25
N PRO A 39 -3.16 26.39 -7.29
CA PRO A 39 -2.31 25.55 -6.44
C PRO A 39 -2.67 25.58 -4.94
N ALA A 40 -3.01 26.76 -4.40
CA ALA A 40 -3.44 26.92 -3.01
C ALA A 40 -4.84 26.28 -2.73
N GLU A 41 -5.71 26.29 -3.71
CA GLU A 41 -7.05 25.66 -3.61
C GLU A 41 -6.95 24.12 -3.67
N LEU A 42 -5.96 23.61 -4.40
CA LEU A 42 -5.65 22.17 -4.45
C LEU A 42 -5.33 21.62 -3.04
N GLU A 43 -4.49 22.35 -2.29
CA GLU A 43 -4.18 21.98 -0.90
C GLU A 43 -5.41 22.05 0.01
N ALA A 44 -6.21 23.11 -0.13
CA ALA A 44 -7.42 23.29 0.67
C ALA A 44 -8.44 22.17 0.40
N GLU A 45 -8.62 21.80 -0.86
CA GLU A 45 -9.51 20.72 -1.25
C GLU A 45 -9.01 19.36 -0.76
N LEU A 46 -7.71 19.09 -0.84
CA LEU A 46 -7.11 17.90 -0.28
C LEU A 46 -7.36 17.79 1.23
N ARG A 47 -7.14 18.88 1.98
CA ARG A 47 -7.42 18.93 3.42
C ARG A 47 -8.90 18.72 3.74
N ARG A 48 -9.79 19.20 2.88
CA ARG A 48 -11.24 18.95 2.99
C ARG A 48 -11.55 17.46 2.81
N LEU A 49 -10.92 16.80 1.84
CA LEU A 49 -11.09 15.37 1.64
C LEU A 49 -10.56 14.55 2.81
N GLN A 50 -9.45 14.96 3.41
CA GLN A 50 -8.86 14.32 4.60
C GLN A 50 -9.80 14.35 5.83
N THR A 51 -10.78 15.25 5.89
CA THR A 51 -11.79 15.23 6.98
C THR A 51 -12.70 14.00 6.92
N ASN A 52 -12.83 13.37 5.75
CA ASN A 52 -13.65 12.18 5.56
C ASN A 52 -12.85 10.87 5.73
N GLY A 53 -11.53 10.94 5.79
CA GLY A 53 -10.62 9.81 5.96
C GLY A 53 -9.24 10.09 5.38
N PRO A 54 -8.28 9.17 5.58
CA PRO A 54 -6.92 9.34 5.05
C PRO A 54 -6.93 9.45 3.52
N ALA A 55 -6.20 10.43 2.98
CA ALA A 55 -6.12 10.71 1.56
C ALA A 55 -4.69 10.55 1.05
N ALA A 56 -4.53 9.72 0.02
CA ALA A 56 -3.30 9.64 -0.76
C ALA A 56 -3.41 10.53 -1.99
N MET A 57 -2.36 11.28 -2.28
CA MET A 57 -2.29 12.10 -3.48
C MET A 57 -1.24 11.55 -4.45
N ILE A 58 -1.60 11.47 -5.73
CA ILE A 58 -0.69 11.14 -6.81
C ILE A 58 -0.49 12.39 -7.67
N GLY A 59 0.74 12.79 -7.88
CA GLY A 59 1.03 13.99 -8.66
C GLY A 59 2.48 14.12 -9.09
N SER A 60 2.74 15.16 -9.89
CA SER A 60 4.07 15.53 -10.36
C SER A 60 4.61 16.75 -9.60
N THR A 61 5.74 17.30 -10.04
CA THR A 61 6.41 18.47 -9.46
C THR A 61 5.47 19.69 -9.32
N SER A 62 4.51 19.84 -10.24
CA SER A 62 3.52 20.94 -10.19
C SER A 62 2.59 20.88 -8.98
N ALA A 63 2.42 19.71 -8.37
CA ALA A 63 1.57 19.47 -7.20
C ALA A 63 2.38 19.23 -5.91
N ALA A 64 3.67 19.57 -5.88
CA ALA A 64 4.57 19.23 -4.77
C ALA A 64 4.07 19.73 -3.40
N ALA A 65 3.47 20.92 -3.33
CA ALA A 65 2.93 21.45 -2.08
C ALA A 65 1.72 20.64 -1.57
N ALA A 66 0.84 20.24 -2.47
CA ALA A 66 -0.30 19.39 -2.12
C ALA A 66 0.14 17.95 -1.78
N LEU A 67 1.17 17.40 -2.47
CA LEU A 67 1.78 16.12 -2.12
C LEU A 67 2.31 16.11 -0.67
N ALA A 68 2.98 17.19 -0.26
CA ALA A 68 3.49 17.34 1.11
C ALA A 68 2.38 17.44 2.17
N CYS A 69 1.16 17.81 1.79
CA CYS A 69 0.01 17.91 2.68
C CYS A 69 -0.82 16.62 2.76
N ALA A 70 -0.61 15.67 1.84
CA ALA A 70 -1.31 14.39 1.83
C ALA A 70 -0.85 13.48 2.98
N ASP A 71 -1.69 12.53 3.39
CA ASP A 71 -1.29 11.49 4.34
C ASP A 71 -0.29 10.52 3.70
N VAL A 72 -0.37 10.35 2.38
CA VAL A 72 0.62 9.64 1.56
C VAL A 72 0.79 10.39 0.24
N GLY A 73 1.96 10.94 -0.01
CA GLY A 73 2.34 11.58 -1.26
C GLY A 73 3.00 10.58 -2.22
N ILE A 74 2.42 10.39 -3.40
CA ILE A 74 2.98 9.54 -4.46
C ILE A 74 3.41 10.43 -5.62
N GLY A 75 4.71 10.60 -5.77
CA GLY A 75 5.29 11.36 -6.88
C GLY A 75 5.40 10.52 -8.15
N MET A 76 5.11 11.14 -9.30
CA MET A 76 5.30 10.55 -10.63
C MET A 76 6.36 11.31 -11.40
N GLY A 77 7.23 10.58 -12.10
CA GLY A 77 8.29 11.14 -12.93
C GLY A 77 9.68 10.64 -12.57
N ALA A 78 10.67 10.99 -13.43
CA ALA A 78 12.07 10.58 -13.26
C ALA A 78 12.84 11.44 -12.25
N GLU A 79 12.33 12.63 -11.91
CA GLU A 79 12.98 13.53 -10.95
C GLU A 79 12.53 13.25 -9.53
N PRO A 80 13.47 13.18 -8.57
CA PRO A 80 13.12 12.97 -7.17
C PRO A 80 12.33 14.15 -6.63
N LEU A 81 11.16 13.88 -6.06
CA LEU A 81 10.28 14.84 -5.40
C LEU A 81 10.44 14.68 -3.88
N PRO A 82 11.12 15.62 -3.19
CA PRO A 82 11.31 15.54 -1.73
C PRO A 82 9.99 15.54 -0.94
N ALA A 83 8.90 16.00 -1.55
CA ALA A 83 7.57 16.05 -0.97
C ALA A 83 6.78 14.73 -1.11
N ALA A 84 7.33 13.73 -1.81
CA ALA A 84 6.67 12.46 -2.03
C ALA A 84 7.26 11.38 -1.12
N ASP A 85 6.38 10.59 -0.48
CA ASP A 85 6.77 9.42 0.32
C ASP A 85 7.14 8.24 -0.57
N VAL A 86 6.52 8.15 -1.75
CA VAL A 86 6.74 7.09 -2.73
C VAL A 86 6.97 7.72 -4.10
N MET A 87 8.00 7.26 -4.82
CA MET A 87 8.27 7.71 -6.19
C MET A 87 7.98 6.59 -7.19
N LEU A 88 7.15 6.91 -8.17
CA LEU A 88 6.92 6.07 -9.34
C LEU A 88 7.83 6.57 -10.47
N LEU A 89 8.80 5.74 -10.84
CA LEU A 89 9.81 6.08 -11.85
C LEU A 89 9.24 6.09 -13.29
N ARG A 90 8.03 5.58 -13.47
CA ARG A 90 7.30 5.60 -14.75
C ARG A 90 6.03 6.42 -14.58
N ASP A 91 5.64 7.12 -15.63
CA ASP A 91 4.40 7.89 -15.66
C ASP A 91 3.19 6.97 -15.94
N ASP A 92 3.07 5.88 -15.16
CA ASP A 92 1.99 4.91 -15.27
C ASP A 92 1.21 4.80 -13.95
N LEU A 93 -0.05 5.22 -14.00
CA LEU A 93 -0.99 5.08 -12.86
C LEU A 93 -1.24 3.63 -12.45
N ALA A 94 -0.96 2.65 -13.32
CA ALA A 94 -1.04 1.25 -12.96
C ALA A 94 0.02 0.86 -11.91
N ASP A 95 1.18 1.51 -11.92
CA ASP A 95 2.22 1.30 -10.92
C ASP A 95 1.78 1.79 -9.54
N ALA A 96 0.98 2.86 -9.45
CA ALA A 96 0.35 3.29 -8.19
C ALA A 96 -0.59 2.22 -7.63
N ALA A 97 -1.40 1.58 -8.48
CA ALA A 97 -2.25 0.48 -8.05
C ALA A 97 -1.43 -0.75 -7.61
N ALA A 98 -0.30 -1.01 -8.26
CA ALA A 98 0.64 -2.06 -7.86
C ALA A 98 1.25 -1.75 -6.48
N ALA A 99 1.70 -0.51 -6.26
CA ALA A 99 2.24 -0.06 -4.97
C ALA A 99 1.24 -0.26 -3.82
N VAL A 100 -0.02 0.12 -4.01
CA VAL A 100 -1.08 -0.09 -3.01
C VAL A 100 -1.30 -1.59 -2.73
N ARG A 101 -1.28 -2.44 -3.75
CA ARG A 101 -1.43 -3.89 -3.57
C ARG A 101 -0.27 -4.50 -2.79
N ILE A 102 0.96 -4.09 -3.11
CA ILE A 102 2.16 -4.52 -2.38
C ILE A 102 2.05 -4.08 -0.92
N SER A 103 1.73 -2.82 -0.66
CA SER A 103 1.58 -2.27 0.69
C SER A 103 0.55 -3.08 1.50
N ARG A 104 -0.63 -3.36 0.96
CA ARG A 104 -1.65 -4.19 1.63
C ARG A 104 -1.19 -5.62 1.90
N ALA A 105 -0.45 -6.21 0.96
CA ALA A 105 0.09 -7.56 1.14
C ALA A 105 1.14 -7.60 2.26
N VAL A 106 2.01 -6.59 2.33
CA VAL A 106 3.01 -6.44 3.39
C VAL A 106 2.33 -6.22 4.74
N ASP A 107 1.35 -5.30 4.81
CA ASP A 107 0.62 -4.98 6.04
C ASP A 107 -0.12 -6.21 6.62
N ALA A 108 -0.78 -6.98 5.76
CA ALA A 108 -1.41 -8.24 6.15
C ALA A 108 -0.41 -9.25 6.75
N ARG A 109 0.83 -9.29 6.23
CA ARG A 109 1.90 -10.16 6.76
C ARG A 109 2.44 -9.64 8.08
N ILE A 110 2.65 -8.33 8.20
CA ILE A 110 3.08 -7.72 9.46
C ILE A 110 2.05 -8.02 10.55
N ALA A 111 0.76 -7.81 10.28
CA ALA A 111 -0.31 -8.10 11.22
C ALA A 111 -0.37 -9.59 11.62
N GLN A 112 -0.15 -10.50 10.67
CA GLN A 112 -0.07 -11.93 10.95
C GLN A 112 1.12 -12.28 11.84
N ASN A 113 2.30 -11.78 11.49
CA ASN A 113 3.53 -12.04 12.24
C ASN A 113 3.44 -11.47 13.66
N THR A 114 2.91 -10.25 13.80
CA THR A 114 2.71 -9.61 15.11
C THR A 114 1.76 -10.41 16.00
N ARG A 115 0.61 -10.87 15.45
CA ARG A 115 -0.32 -11.71 16.21
C ARG A 115 0.33 -13.01 16.68
N MET A 116 1.09 -13.67 15.81
CA MET A 116 1.79 -14.91 16.18
C MET A 116 2.89 -14.66 17.21
N ALA A 117 3.63 -13.55 17.10
CA ALA A 117 4.62 -13.16 18.10
C ALA A 117 3.97 -12.91 19.47
N LEU A 118 2.82 -12.25 19.52
CA LEU A 118 2.07 -12.03 20.76
C LEU A 118 1.59 -13.34 21.38
N VAL A 119 1.03 -14.27 20.58
CA VAL A 119 0.60 -15.59 21.06
C VAL A 119 1.79 -16.36 21.63
N TYR A 120 2.91 -16.39 20.90
CA TYR A 120 4.14 -17.04 21.35
C TYR A 120 4.67 -16.43 22.66
N SER A 121 4.72 -15.09 22.72
CA SER A 121 5.20 -14.34 23.87
C SER A 121 4.33 -14.53 25.13
N ALA A 122 3.03 -14.73 24.95
CA ALA A 122 2.11 -15.01 26.05
C ALA A 122 2.15 -16.49 26.49
N LEU A 123 2.26 -17.39 25.53
CA LEU A 123 2.19 -18.83 25.79
C LEU A 123 3.46 -19.35 26.45
N LEU A 124 4.64 -18.88 26.01
CA LEU A 124 5.93 -19.39 26.49
C LEU A 124 6.15 -19.18 27.99
N PRO A 125 5.90 -17.99 28.57
CA PRO A 125 6.00 -17.80 30.03
C PRO A 125 5.00 -18.66 30.83
N LEU A 126 3.79 -18.85 30.30
CA LEU A 126 2.80 -19.71 30.95
C LEU A 126 3.27 -21.18 31.00
N LEU A 127 3.84 -21.67 29.92
CA LEU A 127 4.45 -23.00 29.86
C LEU A 127 5.66 -23.11 30.81
N ALA A 128 6.52 -22.08 30.84
CA ALA A 128 7.66 -22.02 31.71
C ALA A 128 7.28 -21.95 33.23
N ALA A 129 6.17 -21.29 33.53
CA ALA A 129 5.59 -21.24 34.88
C ALA A 129 4.99 -22.58 35.34
N GLY A 130 5.00 -23.60 34.50
CA GLY A 130 4.56 -24.94 34.87
C GLY A 130 3.07 -25.15 34.87
N VAL A 131 2.30 -24.37 34.08
CA VAL A 131 0.83 -24.53 33.96
C VAL A 131 0.47 -25.95 33.50
N LEU A 132 1.36 -26.62 32.75
CA LEU A 132 1.15 -28.01 32.30
C LEU A 132 1.72 -29.07 33.28
N TYR A 133 2.27 -28.66 34.43
CA TYR A 133 2.78 -29.60 35.43
C TYR A 133 1.75 -30.68 35.87
N PRO A 134 0.46 -30.35 36.05
CA PRO A 134 -0.58 -31.37 36.37
C PRO A 134 -0.73 -32.45 35.31
N LEU A 135 -0.33 -32.17 34.06
CA LEU A 135 -0.34 -33.09 32.92
C LEU A 135 0.96 -33.89 32.77
N ASN A 136 1.85 -33.78 33.76
CA ASN A 136 3.18 -34.42 33.76
C ASN A 136 4.11 -33.97 32.64
N PHE A 137 3.84 -32.75 32.08
CA PHE A 137 4.65 -32.14 31.00
C PHE A 137 5.60 -31.09 31.62
N VAL A 138 6.89 -31.38 31.59
CA VAL A 138 7.94 -30.50 32.08
C VAL A 138 8.79 -30.05 30.90
N LEU A 139 8.81 -28.76 30.61
CA LEU A 139 9.70 -28.21 29.59
C LEU A 139 11.16 -28.32 29.99
N HIS A 140 11.93 -29.04 29.20
CA HIS A 140 13.37 -29.02 29.28
C HIS A 140 13.94 -27.81 28.50
N PRO A 141 15.13 -27.30 28.88
CA PRO A 141 15.77 -26.18 28.15
C PRO A 141 15.93 -26.43 26.65
N ILE A 142 16.15 -27.68 26.26
CA ILE A 142 16.29 -28.10 24.86
C ILE A 142 14.97 -27.92 24.10
N ASP A 143 13.81 -28.22 24.71
CA ASP A 143 12.51 -28.10 24.09
C ASP A 143 12.19 -26.63 23.73
N SER A 144 12.57 -25.69 24.60
CA SER A 144 12.40 -24.26 24.33
C SER A 144 13.26 -23.76 23.17
N VAL A 145 14.47 -24.28 23.01
CA VAL A 145 15.36 -23.96 21.88
C VAL A 145 14.77 -24.48 20.56
N ILE A 146 14.27 -25.72 20.57
CA ILE A 146 13.61 -26.33 19.40
C ILE A 146 12.37 -25.51 19.00
N LEU A 147 11.53 -25.16 19.98
CA LEU A 147 10.32 -24.37 19.73
C LEU A 147 10.64 -22.99 19.16
N MET A 148 11.65 -22.32 19.70
CA MET A 148 12.12 -21.03 19.18
C MET A 148 12.66 -21.14 17.76
N THR A 149 13.44 -22.18 17.47
CA THR A 149 14.01 -22.38 16.13
C THR A 149 12.92 -22.65 15.10
N LEU A 150 11.93 -23.48 15.42
CA LEU A 150 10.76 -23.74 14.58
C LEU A 150 9.94 -22.47 14.34
N PHE A 151 9.74 -21.66 15.37
CA PHE A 151 9.02 -20.40 15.24
C PHE A 151 9.73 -19.40 14.32
N VAL A 152 11.05 -19.24 14.47
CA VAL A 152 11.85 -18.39 13.58
C VAL A 152 11.84 -18.92 12.15
N ALA A 153 12.00 -20.22 11.94
CA ALA A 153 11.92 -20.84 10.62
C ALA A 153 10.54 -20.60 9.95
N TRP A 154 9.47 -20.67 10.73
CA TRP A 154 8.12 -20.38 10.25
C TRP A 154 7.97 -18.90 9.83
N LEU A 155 8.45 -17.95 10.63
CA LEU A 155 8.46 -16.53 10.29
C LEU A 155 9.23 -16.26 8.99
N LEU A 156 10.43 -16.83 8.86
CA LEU A 156 11.26 -16.67 7.65
C LEU A 156 10.58 -17.25 6.41
N SER A 157 9.92 -18.39 6.53
CA SER A 157 9.19 -19.02 5.41
C SER A 157 8.02 -18.13 4.94
N GLY A 158 7.36 -17.45 5.86
CA GLY A 158 6.31 -16.48 5.54
C GLY A 158 6.83 -15.28 4.75
N THR A 159 8.00 -14.77 5.13
CA THR A 159 8.66 -13.64 4.46
C THR A 159 9.19 -14.02 3.07
N ALA A 160 9.73 -15.23 2.91
CA ALA A 160 10.22 -15.71 1.62
C ALA A 160 9.11 -15.80 0.55
N ARG A 161 7.87 -16.07 0.95
CA ARG A 161 6.72 -16.08 0.02
C ARG A 161 6.36 -14.69 -0.51
N LEU A 162 6.72 -13.61 0.19
CA LEU A 162 6.51 -12.25 -0.30
C LEU A 162 7.38 -11.93 -1.52
N ASN A 163 8.57 -12.51 -1.60
CA ASN A 163 9.48 -12.31 -2.72
C ASN A 163 8.96 -12.90 -4.05
N SER A 164 7.96 -13.78 -3.99
CA SER A 164 7.30 -14.38 -5.16
C SER A 164 5.97 -13.70 -5.51
N PHE A 165 5.63 -12.58 -4.82
CA PHE A 165 4.38 -11.87 -5.06
C PHE A 165 4.49 -11.00 -6.31
N ASP A 166 3.72 -11.33 -7.35
CA ASP A 166 3.59 -10.49 -8.55
C ASP A 166 2.44 -9.50 -8.36
N PRO A 167 2.74 -8.19 -8.27
CA PRO A 167 1.72 -7.15 -8.07
C PRO A 167 0.93 -6.82 -9.33
N LYS A 168 1.35 -7.31 -10.53
CA LYS A 168 0.68 -7.00 -11.80
C LYS A 168 -0.56 -7.86 -12.00
N PRO A 169 -1.69 -7.28 -12.49
CA PRO A 169 -2.82 -8.09 -12.93
C PRO A 169 -2.44 -8.92 -14.16
N ALA A 170 -2.93 -10.15 -14.23
CA ALA A 170 -2.66 -11.09 -15.33
C ALA A 170 -3.00 -10.54 -16.73
N SER A 171 -3.86 -9.52 -16.82
CA SER A 171 -4.25 -8.87 -18.07
C SER A 171 -3.18 -7.97 -18.71
N GLN A 172 -2.08 -7.67 -18.01
CA GLN A 172 -1.00 -6.82 -18.54
C GLN A 172 0.25 -7.62 -18.99
N SER A 173 0.19 -8.94 -18.93
CA SER A 173 1.31 -9.81 -19.34
C SER A 173 1.30 -10.18 -20.84
N GLU A 174 0.35 -9.64 -21.62
CA GLU A 174 0.35 -9.88 -23.07
C GLU A 174 1.27 -8.84 -23.73
N PRO A 175 2.40 -9.27 -24.34
CA PRO A 175 3.22 -8.35 -25.11
C PRO A 175 2.38 -7.90 -26.33
N GLN A 176 2.16 -6.59 -26.46
CA GLN A 176 1.68 -6.01 -27.71
C GLN A 176 2.66 -6.48 -28.81
N LYS A 177 2.21 -7.43 -29.63
CA LYS A 177 2.83 -7.73 -30.90
C LYS A 177 2.72 -6.47 -31.74
N GLU A 178 3.80 -5.76 -31.86
CA GLU A 178 4.02 -4.73 -32.87
C GLU A 178 3.75 -5.35 -34.23
N PRO A 179 2.82 -4.82 -35.05
CA PRO A 179 2.64 -5.32 -36.40
C PRO A 179 3.90 -4.99 -37.20
N ALA A 180 4.61 -6.03 -37.62
CA ALA A 180 5.70 -5.91 -38.59
C ALA A 180 5.13 -5.35 -39.90
N GLU A 181 5.56 -4.15 -40.29
CA GLU A 181 5.58 -3.67 -41.68
C GLU A 181 6.86 -4.13 -42.38
#